data_8d53fa213206674597fb2069efca63cd
#
_entry.id   8d53fa213206674597fb2069efca63cd
#
_cell.length_a   1.000
_cell.length_b   1.000
_cell.length_c   1.000
_cell.angle_alpha   90.00
_cell.angle_beta   90.00
_cell.angle_gamma   90.00
#
_symmetry.space_group_name_H-M   'P 1'
#
loop_
_entity.id
_entity.type
_entity.pdbx_description
1 polymer ?
#
loop_
_entity_poly.entity_id
_entity_poly.type
_entity_poly.pdbx_seq_one_letter_code
_entity_poly.pdbx_strand_id
1 'polypeptide(L)'
;MRQRIESQEQFRALQAEYMAAREAEKRKILVCCGTGCVAGGNLNVYHELKKRMDELGVPCEVSLTEHHDDSVGLKKSGCHGFCEMGPLVRIEPEGWLYTKCQVSDVEEIIQKTILGGQFIERLGYKQGGELYERQEDIPFYKRQTRRVLEHCGHIDAESIEEYLSIGGYGALAKALFEMQPDEIVQVVSDSGLRGRGGAGFPTGKKWAQVAAHTEEPVKYIVCNGDEGDPGAFMDRSCMEGDPHKVIEGMIVAGVATGSTEGYIYVRAEYPMAVHRLTVAIEQAKELGLLGDNILGSGFNFHMHINCGAGAFVCGEGSAMTASIEGNRGMPRTKPPRSVDKGLYGKPTCLNNVETFANVPDIIKKGADWFKSVGTEGSSGTKAFALTGNVVNTGLIEVPMGTTMREVVYEIGGGIKNGKAFKAVQIGGPSGGCLTEAHMDLPMDFDSLKKAGAIIGSGGLVVMDEDTCMVSIAQFFMNFICNESCGKCTPCREGTTRMLDILTRITKGNGRPGDIEELRSLAKMIQNSSLCGLGKTAPNPVLSTLANFEDEYREHIFDKKCRTGSCRSLTTYVIDPAVCKGCTKCARNCPAGAITGELKKPHHIDPEKCIKCGACKAGCPFGAIKEA
;
A
#
# COMPACT_ATOMS: atom_id res chain seq x y z
N MET A 1 -19.74 20.73 -21.53
CA MET A 1 -20.57 19.74 -20.78
C MET A 1 -20.64 18.50 -21.66
N ARG A 2 -20.29 17.36 -21.10
CA ARG A 2 -20.43 16.06 -21.78
C ARG A 2 -21.93 15.76 -21.99
N GLN A 3 -22.28 15.12 -23.10
CA GLN A 3 -23.65 14.72 -23.35
C GLN A 3 -23.98 13.49 -22.49
N ARG A 4 -25.09 13.54 -21.75
CA ARG A 4 -25.58 12.43 -20.93
C ARG A 4 -25.96 11.24 -21.82
N ILE A 5 -25.54 10.05 -21.42
CA ILE A 5 -25.86 8.78 -22.07
C ILE A 5 -27.17 8.23 -21.46
N GLU A 6 -28.15 7.92 -22.32
CA GLU A 6 -29.48 7.48 -21.90
C GLU A 6 -29.86 6.08 -22.42
N SER A 7 -28.90 5.37 -23.02
CA SER A 7 -29.12 3.98 -23.48
C SER A 7 -27.81 3.20 -23.62
N GLN A 8 -27.91 1.88 -23.60
CA GLN A 8 -26.79 0.98 -23.86
C GLN A 8 -26.18 1.20 -25.26
N GLU A 9 -27.00 1.51 -26.25
CA GLU A 9 -26.53 1.77 -27.62
C GLU A 9 -25.66 3.03 -27.70
N GLN A 10 -26.10 4.13 -27.08
CA GLN A 10 -25.30 5.37 -26.99
C GLN A 10 -23.99 5.12 -26.24
N PHE A 11 -24.03 4.32 -25.16
CA PHE A 11 -22.83 3.95 -24.41
C PHE A 11 -21.82 3.20 -25.30
N ARG A 12 -22.27 2.18 -26.04
CA ARG A 12 -21.41 1.40 -26.93
C ARG A 12 -20.83 2.25 -28.06
N ALA A 13 -21.62 3.16 -28.62
CA ALA A 13 -21.16 4.07 -29.67
C ALA A 13 -20.06 5.01 -29.14
N LEU A 14 -20.26 5.64 -27.98
CA LEU A 14 -19.28 6.52 -27.36
C LEU A 14 -17.99 5.76 -26.95
N GLN A 15 -18.13 4.57 -26.43
CA GLN A 15 -16.98 3.74 -26.08
C GLN A 15 -16.15 3.39 -27.32
N ALA A 16 -16.80 3.03 -28.44
CA ALA A 16 -16.12 2.74 -29.71
C ALA A 16 -15.40 3.98 -30.26
N GLU A 17 -16.00 5.17 -30.14
CA GLU A 17 -15.39 6.44 -30.52
C GLU A 17 -14.08 6.69 -29.74
N TYR A 18 -14.10 6.53 -28.41
CA TYR A 18 -12.91 6.73 -27.58
C TYR A 18 -11.85 5.65 -27.80
N MET A 19 -12.25 4.40 -28.06
CA MET A 19 -11.32 3.35 -28.46
C MET A 19 -10.58 3.71 -29.74
N ALA A 20 -11.31 4.19 -30.77
CA ALA A 20 -10.72 4.64 -32.04
C ALA A 20 -9.79 5.85 -31.83
N ALA A 21 -10.19 6.82 -30.99
CA ALA A 21 -9.35 7.97 -30.67
C ALA A 21 -8.04 7.55 -29.99
N ARG A 22 -8.10 6.59 -29.05
CA ARG A 22 -6.91 6.04 -28.38
C ARG A 22 -5.96 5.33 -29.34
N GLU A 23 -6.50 4.57 -30.30
CA GLU A 23 -5.70 3.88 -31.32
C GLU A 23 -5.04 4.88 -32.31
N ALA A 24 -5.65 6.04 -32.52
CA ALA A 24 -5.12 7.10 -33.36
C ALA A 24 -3.95 7.86 -32.73
N GLU A 25 -3.82 7.89 -31.40
CA GLU A 25 -2.68 8.52 -30.71
C GLU A 25 -1.38 7.78 -31.02
N LYS A 26 -0.52 8.36 -31.85
CA LYS A 26 0.73 7.74 -32.31
C LYS A 26 1.81 7.69 -31.23
N ARG A 27 1.90 8.70 -30.39
CA ARG A 27 2.91 8.83 -29.33
C ARG A 27 2.32 9.44 -28.07
N LYS A 28 2.71 8.90 -26.90
CA LYS A 28 2.24 9.37 -25.59
C LYS A 28 3.40 9.52 -24.64
N ILE A 29 3.32 10.54 -23.81
CA ILE A 29 4.20 10.76 -22.65
C ILE A 29 3.35 10.58 -21.40
N LEU A 30 3.60 9.51 -20.66
CA LEU A 30 2.89 9.16 -19.44
C LEU A 30 3.76 9.55 -18.25
N VAL A 31 3.43 10.65 -17.60
CA VAL A 31 4.13 11.16 -16.43
C VAL A 31 3.51 10.55 -15.17
N CYS A 32 4.29 9.81 -14.40
CA CYS A 32 3.80 9.22 -13.15
C CYS A 32 3.41 10.30 -12.14
N CYS A 33 2.12 10.41 -11.89
CA CYS A 33 1.54 11.34 -10.92
C CYS A 33 0.94 10.62 -9.70
N GLY A 34 1.50 9.48 -9.29
CA GLY A 34 1.26 8.91 -7.95
C GLY A 34 1.98 9.72 -6.88
N THR A 35 1.45 9.72 -5.65
CA THR A 35 1.92 10.55 -4.53
C THR A 35 3.44 10.57 -4.36
N GLY A 36 4.14 9.43 -4.49
CA GLY A 36 5.60 9.36 -4.32
C GLY A 36 6.37 10.15 -5.40
N CYS A 37 5.97 10.01 -6.67
CA CYS A 37 6.59 10.73 -7.79
C CYS A 37 6.25 12.23 -7.75
N VAL A 38 5.04 12.58 -7.33
CA VAL A 38 4.64 14.00 -7.13
C VAL A 38 5.49 14.66 -6.04
N ALA A 39 5.70 13.98 -4.92
CA ALA A 39 6.61 14.45 -3.87
C ALA A 39 8.06 14.59 -4.36
N GLY A 40 8.48 13.77 -5.34
CA GLY A 40 9.77 13.86 -6.04
C GLY A 40 9.85 14.96 -7.11
N GLY A 41 8.77 15.71 -7.35
CA GLY A 41 8.73 16.84 -8.28
C GLY A 41 8.20 16.52 -9.68
N ASN A 42 7.57 15.37 -9.91
CA ASN A 42 7.15 14.95 -11.26
C ASN A 42 6.03 15.83 -11.87
N LEU A 43 5.21 16.52 -11.06
CA LEU A 43 4.29 17.53 -11.59
C LEU A 43 5.03 18.70 -12.24
N ASN A 44 6.19 19.09 -11.73
CA ASN A 44 7.01 20.14 -12.35
C ASN A 44 7.58 19.66 -13.70
N VAL A 45 7.95 18.37 -13.79
CA VAL A 45 8.37 17.75 -15.06
C VAL A 45 7.22 17.78 -16.08
N TYR A 46 6.00 17.42 -15.65
CA TYR A 46 4.80 17.49 -16.51
C TYR A 46 4.54 18.92 -17.03
N HIS A 47 4.54 19.91 -16.14
CA HIS A 47 4.29 21.30 -16.52
C HIS A 47 5.37 21.87 -17.42
N GLU A 48 6.64 21.53 -17.18
CA GLU A 48 7.73 21.99 -18.06
C GLU A 48 7.69 21.28 -19.41
N LEU A 49 7.36 19.97 -19.48
CA LEU A 49 7.12 19.27 -20.76
C LEU A 49 6.06 20.00 -21.57
N LYS A 50 4.89 20.28 -20.99
CA LYS A 50 3.80 20.98 -21.67
C LYS A 50 4.26 22.35 -22.20
N LYS A 51 4.85 23.16 -21.32
CA LYS A 51 5.33 24.51 -21.67
C LYS A 51 6.35 24.48 -22.80
N ARG A 52 7.34 23.59 -22.74
CA ARG A 52 8.41 23.52 -23.74
C ARG A 52 7.90 22.98 -25.07
N MET A 53 6.98 22.03 -25.08
CA MET A 53 6.34 21.55 -26.30
C MET A 53 5.53 22.67 -26.97
N ASP A 54 4.77 23.45 -26.20
CA ASP A 54 4.04 24.62 -26.69
C ASP A 54 5.00 25.67 -27.30
N GLU A 55 6.12 25.99 -26.63
CA GLU A 55 7.15 26.93 -27.12
C GLU A 55 7.84 26.46 -28.41
N LEU A 56 8.00 25.16 -28.59
CA LEU A 56 8.62 24.56 -29.78
C LEU A 56 7.63 24.29 -30.92
N GLY A 57 6.34 24.59 -30.71
CA GLY A 57 5.29 24.34 -31.68
C GLY A 57 5.03 22.84 -31.93
N VAL A 58 5.36 21.97 -30.96
CA VAL A 58 5.02 20.55 -30.98
C VAL A 58 3.59 20.39 -30.49
N PRO A 59 2.64 19.95 -31.32
CA PRO A 59 1.26 19.78 -30.90
C PRO A 59 1.16 18.81 -29.72
N CYS A 60 0.66 19.31 -28.59
CA CYS A 60 0.58 18.54 -27.35
C CYS A 60 -0.87 18.42 -26.89
N GLU A 61 -1.39 17.21 -26.84
CA GLU A 61 -2.76 16.91 -26.41
C GLU A 61 -2.78 16.38 -24.99
N VAL A 62 -3.59 17.03 -24.16
CA VAL A 62 -3.84 16.60 -22.79
C VAL A 62 -5.10 15.72 -22.73
N SER A 63 -6.08 16.00 -23.60
CA SER A 63 -7.35 15.27 -23.67
C SER A 63 -7.42 14.35 -24.89
N LEU A 64 -7.98 13.15 -24.72
CA LEU A 64 -8.19 12.18 -25.79
C LEU A 64 -9.15 12.70 -26.90
N THR A 65 -9.98 13.70 -26.60
CA THR A 65 -10.97 14.28 -27.54
C THR A 65 -10.42 15.41 -28.40
N GLU A 66 -9.18 15.84 -28.20
CA GLU A 66 -8.54 16.95 -28.94
C GLU A 66 -7.57 16.45 -30.01
N HIS A 67 -7.84 15.32 -30.63
CA HIS A 67 -6.91 14.64 -31.52
C HIS A 67 -6.55 15.42 -32.79
N HIS A 68 -5.25 15.58 -33.06
CA HIS A 68 -4.65 16.04 -34.29
C HIS A 68 -3.63 15.04 -34.82
N ASP A 69 -3.56 14.82 -36.15
CA ASP A 69 -2.77 13.74 -36.78
C ASP A 69 -1.29 13.66 -36.42
N ASP A 70 -0.67 14.77 -35.96
CA ASP A 70 0.76 14.85 -35.59
C ASP A 70 0.99 15.22 -34.11
N SER A 71 -0.02 15.08 -33.27
CA SER A 71 0.07 15.44 -31.85
C SER A 71 0.70 14.36 -30.98
N VAL A 72 1.25 14.79 -29.84
CA VAL A 72 1.78 13.93 -28.79
C VAL A 72 0.89 14.02 -27.56
N GLY A 73 0.33 12.90 -27.13
CA GLY A 73 -0.46 12.84 -25.90
C GLY A 73 0.43 13.04 -24.66
N LEU A 74 0.12 14.02 -23.81
CA LEU A 74 0.79 14.25 -22.53
C LEU A 74 -0.18 13.99 -21.40
N LYS A 75 0.03 12.89 -20.64
CA LYS A 75 -0.94 12.36 -19.68
C LYS A 75 -0.39 12.34 -18.27
N LYS A 76 -1.26 12.65 -17.27
CA LYS A 76 -0.99 12.46 -15.85
C LYS A 76 -1.40 11.05 -15.43
N SER A 77 -0.50 10.10 -15.61
CA SER A 77 -0.80 8.71 -15.27
C SER A 77 -0.84 8.45 -13.76
N GLY A 78 -1.47 7.34 -13.38
CA GLY A 78 -1.40 6.81 -12.02
C GLY A 78 -0.02 6.29 -11.63
N CYS A 79 0.10 5.70 -10.44
CA CYS A 79 1.36 5.17 -9.93
C CYS A 79 1.85 4.00 -10.80
N HIS A 80 3.05 4.12 -11.38
CA HIS A 80 3.68 3.02 -12.13
C HIS A 80 4.17 1.88 -11.22
N GLY A 81 4.28 2.13 -9.91
CA GLY A 81 4.66 1.12 -8.92
C GLY A 81 6.13 1.10 -8.55
N PHE A 82 7.05 1.62 -9.36
CA PHE A 82 8.49 1.57 -9.12
C PHE A 82 9.00 2.78 -8.33
N CYS A 83 8.56 2.89 -7.08
CA CYS A 83 8.74 4.09 -6.26
C CYS A 83 10.20 4.44 -5.97
N GLU A 84 11.10 3.45 -5.82
CA GLU A 84 12.54 3.67 -5.62
C GLU A 84 13.18 4.42 -6.79
N MET A 85 12.64 4.26 -8.00
CA MET A 85 13.16 4.84 -9.24
C MET A 85 12.41 6.11 -9.69
N GLY A 86 11.46 6.60 -8.90
CA GLY A 86 10.77 7.86 -9.20
C GLY A 86 11.68 9.10 -9.13
N PRO A 87 11.31 10.18 -9.79
CA PRO A 87 10.21 10.40 -10.74
C PRO A 87 10.31 9.58 -12.04
N LEU A 88 9.17 9.11 -12.54
CA LEU A 88 9.11 8.23 -13.72
C LEU A 88 8.37 8.91 -14.88
N VAL A 89 8.91 8.72 -16.10
CA VAL A 89 8.25 9.12 -17.36
C VAL A 89 8.30 7.92 -18.31
N ARG A 90 7.14 7.53 -18.84
CA ARG A 90 7.01 6.45 -19.82
C ARG A 90 6.67 7.03 -21.20
N ILE A 91 7.28 6.49 -22.24
CA ILE A 91 7.05 6.87 -23.64
C ILE A 91 6.41 5.70 -24.38
N GLU A 92 5.28 5.95 -25.00
CA GLU A 92 4.58 5.01 -25.88
C GLU A 92 4.69 5.49 -27.35
N PRO A 93 4.74 4.61 -28.33
CA PRO A 93 4.49 3.16 -28.26
C PRO A 93 5.72 2.31 -27.91
N GLU A 94 6.92 2.90 -27.81
CA GLU A 94 8.17 2.17 -27.60
C GLU A 94 8.21 1.41 -26.25
N GLY A 95 7.40 1.83 -25.26
CA GLY A 95 7.40 1.28 -23.92
C GLY A 95 8.60 1.70 -23.08
N TRP A 96 9.35 2.73 -23.51
CA TRP A 96 10.54 3.22 -22.81
C TRP A 96 10.21 3.79 -21.44
N LEU A 97 10.99 3.44 -20.42
CA LEU A 97 10.84 3.97 -19.07
C LEU A 97 12.07 4.78 -18.66
N TYR A 98 11.85 6.06 -18.41
CA TYR A 98 12.83 6.96 -17.82
C TYR A 98 12.66 7.03 -16.31
N THR A 99 13.76 6.94 -15.58
CA THR A 99 13.83 6.90 -14.12
C THR A 99 14.54 8.14 -13.57
N LYS A 100 14.17 8.56 -12.35
CA LYS A 100 14.77 9.71 -11.65
C LYS A 100 14.78 11.00 -12.47
N CYS A 101 13.74 11.18 -13.29
CA CYS A 101 13.61 12.34 -14.17
C CYS A 101 13.56 13.65 -13.37
N GLN A 102 14.24 14.68 -13.88
CA GLN A 102 14.25 16.02 -13.34
C GLN A 102 13.77 17.02 -14.38
N VAL A 103 13.38 18.22 -13.96
CA VAL A 103 13.00 19.32 -14.87
C VAL A 103 14.11 19.63 -15.88
N SER A 104 15.39 19.50 -15.49
CA SER A 104 16.54 19.68 -16.37
C SER A 104 16.64 18.67 -17.51
N ASP A 105 15.94 17.53 -17.41
CA ASP A 105 15.96 16.48 -18.43
C ASP A 105 14.93 16.71 -19.54
N VAL A 106 13.97 17.62 -19.32
CA VAL A 106 12.81 17.87 -20.21
C VAL A 106 13.26 18.23 -21.62
N GLU A 107 14.20 19.18 -21.76
CA GLU A 107 14.69 19.58 -23.09
C GLU A 107 15.30 18.40 -23.86
N GLU A 108 16.10 17.58 -23.17
CA GLU A 108 16.70 16.39 -23.80
C GLU A 108 15.66 15.34 -24.17
N ILE A 109 14.63 15.14 -23.33
CA ILE A 109 13.51 14.24 -23.63
C ILE A 109 12.78 14.70 -24.88
N ILE A 110 12.48 16.00 -25.01
CA ILE A 110 11.78 16.52 -26.19
C ILE A 110 12.65 16.37 -27.44
N GLN A 111 13.91 16.85 -27.40
CA GLN A 111 14.75 16.88 -28.58
C GLN A 111 15.18 15.48 -29.06
N LYS A 112 15.64 14.63 -28.14
CA LYS A 112 16.15 13.30 -28.51
C LYS A 112 15.04 12.27 -28.65
N THR A 113 14.08 12.24 -27.70
CA THR A 113 13.07 11.17 -27.68
C THR A 113 11.86 11.54 -28.53
N ILE A 114 11.24 12.69 -28.28
CA ILE A 114 9.98 13.03 -28.95
C ILE A 114 10.20 13.38 -30.42
N LEU A 115 11.17 14.25 -30.70
CA LEU A 115 11.48 14.70 -32.05
C LEU A 115 12.48 13.77 -32.77
N GLY A 116 13.47 13.25 -32.04
CA GLY A 116 14.55 12.43 -32.62
C GLY A 116 14.30 10.93 -32.60
N GLY A 117 13.29 10.42 -31.91
CA GLY A 117 12.99 8.98 -31.83
C GLY A 117 14.10 8.14 -31.20
N GLN A 118 14.89 8.70 -30.25
CA GLN A 118 16.04 8.05 -29.64
C GLN A 118 15.85 7.88 -28.13
N PHE A 119 16.26 6.73 -27.63
CA PHE A 119 16.31 6.47 -26.20
C PHE A 119 17.46 7.21 -25.51
N ILE A 120 17.22 7.70 -24.29
CA ILE A 120 18.24 8.38 -23.48
C ILE A 120 18.80 7.40 -22.43
N GLU A 121 19.93 6.77 -22.73
CA GLU A 121 20.53 5.70 -21.90
C GLU A 121 20.77 6.10 -20.43
N ARG A 122 21.11 7.38 -20.15
CA ARG A 122 21.37 7.84 -18.78
C ARG A 122 20.11 7.88 -17.90
N LEU A 123 18.93 8.00 -18.52
CA LEU A 123 17.64 8.00 -17.83
C LEU A 123 17.03 6.59 -17.73
N GLY A 124 17.58 5.62 -18.47
CA GLY A 124 17.15 4.23 -18.40
C GLY A 124 17.52 3.57 -17.07
N TYR A 125 16.78 2.53 -16.71
CA TYR A 125 17.05 1.73 -15.52
C TYR A 125 18.23 0.79 -15.75
N LYS A 126 19.15 0.70 -14.76
CA LYS A 126 20.30 -0.22 -14.80
C LYS A 126 20.31 -1.12 -13.58
N GLN A 127 20.48 -2.42 -13.82
CA GLN A 127 20.65 -3.43 -12.77
C GLN A 127 21.71 -4.45 -13.19
N GLY A 128 22.66 -4.75 -12.30
CA GLY A 128 23.72 -5.72 -12.59
C GLY A 128 24.64 -5.36 -13.77
N GLY A 129 24.67 -4.09 -14.19
CA GLY A 129 25.41 -3.62 -15.37
C GLY A 129 24.61 -3.68 -16.68
N GLU A 130 23.42 -4.24 -16.67
CA GLU A 130 22.49 -4.28 -17.80
C GLU A 130 21.60 -3.05 -17.82
N LEU A 131 21.39 -2.45 -19.01
CA LEU A 131 20.49 -1.33 -19.26
C LEU A 131 19.16 -1.86 -19.77
N TYR A 132 18.07 -1.44 -19.15
CA TYR A 132 16.70 -1.75 -19.56
C TYR A 132 16.06 -0.48 -20.13
N GLU A 133 15.63 -0.55 -21.37
CA GLU A 133 14.94 0.55 -22.06
C GLU A 133 13.43 0.49 -21.80
N ARG A 134 12.85 -0.70 -21.92
CA ARG A 134 11.40 -0.93 -21.84
C ARG A 134 10.99 -1.33 -20.43
N GLN A 135 9.85 -0.76 -19.98
CA GLN A 135 9.30 -1.07 -18.66
C GLN A 135 9.07 -2.56 -18.43
N GLU A 136 8.51 -3.25 -19.43
CA GLU A 136 8.15 -4.67 -19.34
C GLU A 136 9.35 -5.61 -19.27
N ASP A 137 10.54 -5.16 -19.69
CA ASP A 137 11.77 -5.96 -19.62
C ASP A 137 12.48 -5.86 -18.26
N ILE A 138 12.18 -4.81 -17.50
CA ILE A 138 12.75 -4.61 -16.15
C ILE A 138 12.33 -5.77 -15.24
N PRO A 139 13.26 -6.47 -14.55
CA PRO A 139 12.93 -7.60 -13.66
C PRO A 139 11.81 -7.32 -12.66
N PHE A 140 11.78 -6.10 -12.13
CA PHE A 140 10.73 -5.63 -11.21
C PHE A 140 9.33 -5.76 -11.80
N TYR A 141 9.13 -5.48 -13.10
CA TYR A 141 7.81 -5.58 -13.76
C TYR A 141 7.57 -6.95 -14.40
N LYS A 142 8.59 -7.55 -15.00
CA LYS A 142 8.49 -8.78 -15.79
C LYS A 142 7.90 -9.97 -15.02
N ARG A 143 8.09 -10.00 -13.69
CA ARG A 143 7.59 -11.06 -12.80
C ARG A 143 6.22 -10.76 -12.19
N GLN A 144 5.64 -9.62 -12.47
CA GLN A 144 4.32 -9.24 -11.98
C GLN A 144 3.21 -9.72 -12.93
N THR A 145 2.03 -9.96 -12.34
CA THR A 145 0.77 -10.15 -13.07
C THR A 145 -0.19 -9.07 -12.60
N ARG A 146 -0.25 -7.98 -13.36
CA ARG A 146 -1.06 -6.81 -12.99
C ARG A 146 -2.46 -6.94 -13.56
N ARG A 147 -3.47 -6.98 -12.70
CA ARG A 147 -4.91 -7.00 -13.01
C ARG A 147 -5.63 -5.79 -12.43
N VAL A 148 -5.50 -5.58 -11.13
CA VAL A 148 -6.01 -4.38 -10.46
C VAL A 148 -5.20 -3.15 -10.87
N LEU A 149 -3.89 -3.30 -10.98
CA LEU A 149 -2.95 -2.25 -11.35
C LEU A 149 -2.66 -2.19 -12.87
N GLU A 150 -3.42 -2.91 -13.69
CA GLU A 150 -3.19 -3.02 -15.15
C GLU A 150 -3.14 -1.65 -15.83
N HIS A 151 -4.06 -0.76 -15.47
CA HIS A 151 -4.17 0.56 -16.08
C HIS A 151 -3.28 1.62 -15.40
N CYS A 152 -2.80 1.36 -14.17
CA CYS A 152 -1.96 2.28 -13.44
C CYS A 152 -0.63 2.51 -14.19
N GLY A 153 -0.39 3.74 -14.62
CA GLY A 153 0.75 4.11 -15.45
C GLY A 153 0.51 4.06 -16.96
N HIS A 154 -0.70 3.70 -17.42
CA HIS A 154 -1.04 3.55 -18.85
C HIS A 154 -2.19 4.43 -19.34
N ILE A 155 -2.93 5.07 -18.42
CA ILE A 155 -4.02 6.00 -18.73
C ILE A 155 -3.85 7.28 -17.94
N ASP A 156 -4.50 8.36 -18.40
CA ASP A 156 -4.70 9.55 -17.56
C ASP A 156 -5.75 9.24 -16.49
N ALA A 157 -5.33 9.29 -15.24
CA ALA A 157 -6.19 8.94 -14.09
C ALA A 157 -7.29 10.00 -13.81
N GLU A 158 -7.23 11.16 -14.47
CA GLU A 158 -8.20 12.25 -14.33
C GLU A 158 -9.17 12.32 -15.53
N SER A 159 -9.14 11.33 -16.45
CA SER A 159 -9.95 11.31 -17.67
C SER A 159 -10.83 10.07 -17.76
N ILE A 160 -12.15 10.29 -17.76
CA ILE A 160 -13.14 9.23 -18.00
C ILE A 160 -13.09 8.71 -19.44
N GLU A 161 -12.70 9.56 -20.40
CA GLU A 161 -12.51 9.19 -21.80
C GLU A 161 -11.43 8.14 -21.95
N GLU A 162 -10.31 8.30 -21.21
CA GLU A 162 -9.23 7.31 -21.17
C GLU A 162 -9.71 5.98 -20.55
N TYR A 163 -10.50 6.02 -19.48
CA TYR A 163 -11.07 4.80 -18.90
C TYR A 163 -12.09 4.12 -19.84
N LEU A 164 -12.95 4.89 -20.51
CA LEU A 164 -13.90 4.36 -21.51
C LEU A 164 -13.16 3.75 -22.71
N SER A 165 -12.04 4.36 -23.14
CA SER A 165 -11.24 3.88 -24.28
C SER A 165 -10.59 2.50 -24.07
N ILE A 166 -10.51 2.03 -22.83
CA ILE A 166 -10.00 0.70 -22.46
C ILE A 166 -11.13 -0.27 -22.07
N GLY A 167 -12.37 0.05 -22.40
CA GLY A 167 -13.55 -0.76 -22.10
C GLY A 167 -14.09 -0.59 -20.68
N GLY A 168 -13.77 0.52 -20.02
CA GLY A 168 -14.31 0.90 -18.72
C GLY A 168 -15.82 1.09 -18.75
N TYR A 169 -16.49 0.88 -17.63
CA TYR A 169 -17.94 0.82 -17.46
C TYR A 169 -18.65 -0.26 -18.29
N GLY A 170 -17.91 -1.09 -19.02
CA GLY A 170 -18.48 -2.22 -19.75
C GLY A 170 -19.06 -3.30 -18.84
N ALA A 171 -18.48 -3.50 -17.64
CA ALA A 171 -19.04 -4.41 -16.64
C ALA A 171 -20.36 -3.87 -16.07
N LEU A 172 -20.45 -2.57 -15.86
CA LEU A 172 -21.70 -1.92 -15.43
C LEU A 172 -22.80 -2.08 -16.49
N ALA A 173 -22.51 -1.80 -17.77
CA ALA A 173 -23.47 -1.98 -18.86
C ALA A 173 -23.94 -3.44 -18.95
N LYS A 174 -23.02 -4.40 -18.85
CA LYS A 174 -23.37 -5.84 -18.80
C LYS A 174 -24.24 -6.18 -17.60
N ALA A 175 -23.89 -5.68 -16.41
CA ALA A 175 -24.67 -5.92 -15.18
C ALA A 175 -26.10 -5.36 -15.25
N LEU A 176 -26.29 -4.21 -15.89
CA LEU A 176 -27.60 -3.55 -15.98
C LEU A 176 -28.53 -4.16 -17.04
N PHE A 177 -27.97 -4.61 -18.17
CA PHE A 177 -28.78 -4.98 -19.32
C PHE A 177 -28.73 -6.48 -19.71
N GLU A 178 -27.72 -7.22 -19.22
CA GLU A 178 -27.46 -8.58 -19.67
C GLU A 178 -27.47 -9.62 -18.51
N MET A 179 -27.55 -9.15 -17.25
CA MET A 179 -27.51 -10.04 -16.09
C MET A 179 -28.61 -9.72 -15.08
N GLN A 180 -29.04 -10.76 -14.36
CA GLN A 180 -29.88 -10.56 -13.17
C GLN A 180 -28.99 -10.35 -11.93
N PRO A 181 -29.50 -9.67 -10.87
CA PRO A 181 -28.73 -9.41 -9.65
C PRO A 181 -28.14 -10.66 -8.99
N ASP A 182 -28.87 -11.77 -8.96
CA ASP A 182 -28.42 -13.06 -8.43
C ASP A 182 -27.34 -13.72 -9.28
N GLU A 183 -27.38 -13.55 -10.60
CA GLU A 183 -26.31 -14.02 -11.51
C GLU A 183 -25.00 -13.26 -11.25
N ILE A 184 -25.06 -11.95 -10.99
CA ILE A 184 -23.89 -11.15 -10.63
C ILE A 184 -23.28 -11.67 -9.31
N VAL A 185 -24.11 -11.90 -8.30
CA VAL A 185 -23.69 -12.49 -7.01
C VAL A 185 -23.04 -13.85 -7.22
N GLN A 186 -23.62 -14.68 -8.10
CA GLN A 186 -23.13 -16.02 -8.40
C GLN A 186 -21.76 -15.96 -9.09
N VAL A 187 -21.58 -15.13 -10.12
CA VAL A 187 -20.30 -14.95 -10.83
C VAL A 187 -19.19 -14.50 -9.86
N VAL A 188 -19.48 -13.55 -8.96
CA VAL A 188 -18.53 -13.11 -7.94
C VAL A 188 -18.24 -14.23 -6.92
N SER A 189 -19.23 -15.05 -6.57
CA SER A 189 -19.04 -16.21 -5.69
C SER A 189 -18.16 -17.27 -6.35
N ASP A 190 -18.46 -17.62 -7.60
CA ASP A 190 -17.76 -18.62 -8.39
C ASP A 190 -16.32 -18.21 -8.70
N SER A 191 -16.04 -16.91 -8.80
CA SER A 191 -14.67 -16.39 -8.96
C SER A 191 -13.76 -16.72 -7.77
N GLY A 192 -14.32 -17.03 -6.62
CA GLY A 192 -13.55 -17.22 -5.39
C GLY A 192 -12.91 -15.95 -4.85
N LEU A 193 -13.36 -14.76 -5.27
CA LEU A 193 -12.84 -13.48 -4.77
C LEU A 193 -13.04 -13.37 -3.26
N ARG A 194 -11.92 -13.34 -2.54
CA ARG A 194 -11.89 -13.04 -1.10
C ARG A 194 -11.48 -11.59 -0.88
N GLY A 195 -12.01 -10.96 0.18
CA GLY A 195 -11.75 -9.56 0.52
C GLY A 195 -10.26 -9.26 0.64
N ARG A 196 -9.78 -8.24 -0.07
CA ARG A 196 -8.37 -7.82 -0.17
C ARG A 196 -7.89 -6.92 0.97
N GLY A 197 -8.80 -6.49 1.85
CA GLY A 197 -8.44 -5.68 3.02
C GLY A 197 -7.92 -6.45 4.24
N GLY A 198 -7.52 -7.72 4.08
CA GLY A 198 -6.78 -8.48 5.09
C GLY A 198 -7.49 -9.69 5.68
N ALA A 199 -8.79 -9.63 5.93
CA ALA A 199 -9.54 -10.73 6.57
C ALA A 199 -9.89 -11.89 5.61
N GLY A 200 -9.82 -11.69 4.30
CA GLY A 200 -10.07 -12.73 3.31
C GLY A 200 -11.48 -13.32 3.32
N PHE A 201 -12.50 -12.57 3.76
CA PHE A 201 -13.88 -13.07 3.75
C PHE A 201 -14.41 -13.19 2.31
N PRO A 202 -15.12 -14.27 1.94
CA PRO A 202 -15.67 -14.47 0.59
C PRO A 202 -16.60 -13.32 0.19
N THR A 203 -16.29 -12.63 -0.92
CA THR A 203 -17.00 -11.42 -1.35
C THR A 203 -18.41 -11.74 -1.79
N GLY A 204 -18.61 -12.75 -2.63
CA GLY A 204 -19.94 -13.15 -3.11
C GLY A 204 -20.88 -13.56 -1.96
N LYS A 205 -20.36 -14.27 -0.95
CA LYS A 205 -21.15 -14.62 0.25
C LYS A 205 -21.62 -13.36 1.01
N LYS A 206 -20.78 -12.34 1.08
CA LYS A 206 -21.16 -11.06 1.72
C LYS A 206 -22.26 -10.36 0.92
N TRP A 207 -22.13 -10.33 -0.41
CA TRP A 207 -23.12 -9.72 -1.29
C TRP A 207 -24.46 -10.44 -1.21
N ALA A 208 -24.45 -11.78 -1.24
CA ALA A 208 -25.66 -12.59 -1.05
C ALA A 208 -26.40 -12.28 0.26
N GLN A 209 -25.65 -12.07 1.36
CA GLN A 209 -26.22 -11.72 2.65
C GLN A 209 -26.92 -10.35 2.63
N VAL A 210 -26.37 -9.36 1.94
CA VAL A 210 -27.01 -8.04 1.80
C VAL A 210 -28.19 -8.09 0.82
N ALA A 211 -28.05 -8.81 -0.30
CA ALA A 211 -29.12 -8.99 -1.28
C ALA A 211 -30.38 -9.64 -0.66
N ALA A 212 -30.20 -10.57 0.29
CA ALA A 212 -31.28 -11.28 0.96
C ALA A 212 -32.23 -10.38 1.77
N HIS A 213 -31.84 -9.15 2.08
CA HIS A 213 -32.72 -8.17 2.75
C HIS A 213 -33.65 -7.46 1.75
N THR A 214 -34.59 -8.19 1.14
CA THR A 214 -35.47 -7.68 0.08
C THR A 214 -36.49 -6.65 0.58
N GLU A 215 -36.89 -6.72 1.85
CA GLU A 215 -37.85 -5.82 2.47
C GLU A 215 -37.26 -4.45 2.86
N GLU A 216 -35.95 -4.31 2.84
CA GLU A 216 -35.28 -3.06 3.22
C GLU A 216 -35.17 -2.13 2.01
N PRO A 217 -35.82 -0.96 2.04
CA PRO A 217 -35.85 -0.05 0.90
C PRO A 217 -34.51 0.65 0.65
N VAL A 218 -33.65 0.72 1.66
CA VAL A 218 -32.32 1.36 1.56
C VAL A 218 -31.26 0.39 2.05
N LYS A 219 -30.27 0.16 1.21
CA LYS A 219 -29.06 -0.62 1.51
C LYS A 219 -27.85 0.17 1.06
N TYR A 220 -26.72 -0.04 1.72
CA TYR A 220 -25.50 0.74 1.48
C TYR A 220 -24.36 -0.11 0.95
N ILE A 221 -23.59 0.47 0.04
CA ILE A 221 -22.26 0.00 -0.35
C ILE A 221 -21.23 0.91 0.32
N VAL A 222 -20.27 0.34 1.04
CA VAL A 222 -19.19 1.11 1.66
C VAL A 222 -17.83 0.59 1.14
N CYS A 223 -17.07 1.48 0.53
CA CYS A 223 -15.70 1.22 0.12
C CYS A 223 -14.74 1.65 1.24
N ASN A 224 -14.01 0.69 1.77
CA ASN A 224 -13.00 0.92 2.79
C ASN A 224 -11.66 1.28 2.14
N GLY A 225 -11.34 2.55 2.10
CA GLY A 225 -10.05 3.13 1.73
C GLY A 225 -9.26 3.69 2.93
N ASP A 226 -9.58 3.25 4.17
CA ASP A 226 -8.84 3.61 5.39
C ASP A 226 -7.59 2.75 5.53
N GLU A 227 -6.61 2.98 4.67
CA GLU A 227 -5.33 2.28 4.61
C GLU A 227 -4.33 2.93 5.57
N GLY A 228 -4.30 2.45 6.82
CA GLY A 228 -3.49 3.02 7.89
C GLY A 228 -2.26 2.20 8.29
N ASP A 229 -2.04 1.03 7.70
CA ASP A 229 -0.90 0.16 7.99
C ASP A 229 0.44 0.85 7.66
N PRO A 230 1.43 0.86 8.56
CA PRO A 230 2.76 1.35 8.24
C PRO A 230 3.37 0.61 7.03
N GLY A 231 3.73 1.36 6.00
CA GLY A 231 4.30 0.82 4.76
C GLY A 231 3.29 0.37 3.70
N ALA A 232 1.97 0.43 3.96
CA ALA A 232 0.93 0.09 2.99
C ALA A 232 0.46 1.32 2.19
N PHE A 233 0.31 1.16 0.86
CA PHE A 233 -0.19 2.21 -0.05
C PHE A 233 -0.84 1.65 -1.33
N MET A 234 -1.35 0.40 -1.28
CA MET A 234 -1.99 -0.27 -2.40
C MET A 234 -3.34 0.37 -2.75
N ASP A 235 -4.20 0.55 -1.76
CA ASP A 235 -5.54 1.13 -1.93
C ASP A 235 -5.44 2.58 -2.40
N ARG A 236 -4.53 3.36 -1.81
CA ARG A 236 -4.20 4.71 -2.28
C ARG A 236 -3.84 4.70 -3.76
N SER A 237 -2.95 3.81 -4.18
CA SER A 237 -2.49 3.75 -5.56
C SER A 237 -3.59 3.34 -6.54
N CYS A 238 -4.53 2.48 -6.14
CA CYS A 238 -5.71 2.15 -6.93
C CYS A 238 -6.63 3.38 -7.09
N MET A 239 -6.91 4.10 -6.01
CA MET A 239 -7.75 5.30 -6.04
C MET A 239 -7.10 6.47 -6.80
N GLU A 240 -5.75 6.56 -6.76
CA GLU A 240 -4.99 7.55 -7.52
C GLU A 240 -4.78 7.16 -8.99
N GLY A 241 -4.70 5.87 -9.29
CA GLY A 241 -4.30 5.37 -10.62
C GLY A 241 -5.44 5.02 -11.55
N ASP A 242 -6.53 4.50 -10.99
CA ASP A 242 -7.72 4.08 -11.72
C ASP A 242 -8.98 4.22 -10.84
N PRO A 243 -9.38 5.47 -10.51
CA PRO A 243 -10.53 5.72 -9.64
C PRO A 243 -11.84 5.20 -10.23
N HIS A 244 -12.00 5.24 -11.56
CA HIS A 244 -13.19 4.76 -12.25
C HIS A 244 -13.42 3.26 -12.09
N LYS A 245 -12.34 2.45 -12.07
CA LYS A 245 -12.43 1.00 -11.84
C LYS A 245 -13.02 0.66 -10.46
N VAL A 246 -12.65 1.43 -9.44
CA VAL A 246 -13.21 1.30 -8.10
C VAL A 246 -14.68 1.70 -8.07
N ILE A 247 -15.03 2.84 -8.69
CA ILE A 247 -16.40 3.36 -8.80
C ILE A 247 -17.29 2.37 -9.54
N GLU A 248 -16.85 1.85 -10.70
CA GLU A 248 -17.58 0.85 -11.47
C GLU A 248 -17.87 -0.41 -10.64
N GLY A 249 -16.84 -0.91 -9.92
CA GLY A 249 -17.01 -2.07 -9.04
C GLY A 249 -18.02 -1.85 -7.92
N MET A 250 -18.10 -0.63 -7.37
CA MET A 250 -19.09 -0.27 -6.36
C MET A 250 -20.51 -0.21 -6.93
N ILE A 251 -20.68 0.36 -8.14
CA ILE A 251 -22.01 0.44 -8.79
C ILE A 251 -22.50 -0.97 -9.14
N VAL A 252 -21.63 -1.83 -9.66
CA VAL A 252 -21.95 -3.25 -9.93
C VAL A 252 -22.38 -3.98 -8.66
N ALA A 253 -21.71 -3.73 -7.52
CA ALA A 253 -22.13 -4.26 -6.23
C ALA A 253 -23.51 -3.70 -5.80
N GLY A 254 -23.80 -2.45 -6.14
CA GLY A 254 -25.11 -1.82 -5.96
C GLY A 254 -26.19 -2.56 -6.72
N VAL A 255 -25.98 -2.84 -8.01
CA VAL A 255 -26.91 -3.61 -8.85
C VAL A 255 -27.14 -5.00 -8.25
N ALA A 256 -26.05 -5.71 -7.89
CA ALA A 256 -26.11 -7.08 -7.37
C ALA A 256 -26.85 -7.20 -6.02
N THR A 257 -26.79 -6.17 -5.17
CA THR A 257 -27.37 -6.21 -3.82
C THR A 257 -28.67 -5.43 -3.70
N GLY A 258 -29.06 -4.67 -4.73
CA GLY A 258 -30.18 -3.73 -4.70
C GLY A 258 -29.88 -2.52 -3.81
N SER A 259 -28.63 -2.10 -3.70
CA SER A 259 -28.22 -0.91 -2.96
C SER A 259 -28.17 0.30 -3.87
N THR A 260 -28.64 1.46 -3.37
CA THR A 260 -28.73 2.71 -4.16
C THR A 260 -27.82 3.81 -3.64
N GLU A 261 -27.11 3.58 -2.53
CA GLU A 261 -26.24 4.54 -1.88
C GLU A 261 -24.85 3.96 -1.64
N GLY A 262 -23.81 4.68 -2.06
CA GLY A 262 -22.42 4.31 -1.91
C GLY A 262 -21.59 5.35 -1.14
N TYR A 263 -20.72 4.89 -0.25
CA TYR A 263 -19.77 5.72 0.48
C TYR A 263 -18.36 5.23 0.25
N ILE A 264 -17.45 6.12 -0.16
CA ILE A 264 -16.01 5.85 -0.17
C ILE A 264 -15.42 6.51 1.07
N TYR A 265 -14.95 5.71 2.02
CA TYR A 265 -14.23 6.19 3.18
C TYR A 265 -12.75 6.21 2.87
N VAL A 266 -12.18 7.39 2.75
CA VAL A 266 -10.78 7.62 2.37
C VAL A 266 -10.09 8.49 3.43
N ARG A 267 -8.79 8.28 3.64
CA ARG A 267 -8.01 9.07 4.60
C ARG A 267 -7.85 10.51 4.12
N ALA A 268 -7.99 11.50 5.02
CA ALA A 268 -7.70 12.90 4.73
C ALA A 268 -6.22 13.13 4.34
N GLU A 269 -5.33 12.23 4.75
CA GLU A 269 -3.90 12.25 4.38
C GLU A 269 -3.64 11.79 2.94
N TYR A 270 -4.69 11.38 2.19
CA TYR A 270 -4.61 11.04 0.77
C TYR A 270 -5.29 12.08 -0.13
N PRO A 271 -4.84 13.35 -0.11
CA PRO A 271 -5.52 14.45 -0.81
C PRO A 271 -5.63 14.21 -2.32
N MET A 272 -4.65 13.54 -2.94
CA MET A 272 -4.69 13.22 -4.37
C MET A 272 -5.74 12.15 -4.68
N ALA A 273 -5.88 11.12 -3.85
CA ALA A 273 -6.92 10.11 -4.00
C ALA A 273 -8.32 10.76 -3.86
N VAL A 274 -8.49 11.65 -2.87
CA VAL A 274 -9.75 12.42 -2.69
C VAL A 274 -10.04 13.26 -3.94
N HIS A 275 -9.04 13.98 -4.46
CA HIS A 275 -9.19 14.81 -5.67
C HIS A 275 -9.62 13.96 -6.87
N ARG A 276 -8.90 12.88 -7.17
CA ARG A 276 -9.19 12.03 -8.33
C ARG A 276 -10.51 11.30 -8.25
N LEU A 277 -10.88 10.82 -7.06
CA LEU A 277 -12.21 10.25 -6.82
C LEU A 277 -13.31 11.29 -7.01
N THR A 278 -13.12 12.53 -6.56
CA THR A 278 -14.08 13.62 -6.76
C THR A 278 -14.27 13.90 -8.25
N VAL A 279 -13.16 14.09 -9.00
CA VAL A 279 -13.20 14.29 -10.45
C VAL A 279 -13.91 13.13 -11.17
N ALA A 280 -13.55 11.89 -10.82
CA ALA A 280 -14.15 10.71 -11.43
C ALA A 280 -15.65 10.56 -11.14
N ILE A 281 -16.11 10.87 -9.92
CA ILE A 281 -17.53 10.87 -9.57
C ILE A 281 -18.29 11.93 -10.35
N GLU A 282 -17.75 13.14 -10.49
CA GLU A 282 -18.37 14.23 -11.26
C GLU A 282 -18.48 13.88 -12.74
N GLN A 283 -17.40 13.36 -13.34
CA GLN A 283 -17.38 12.92 -14.73
C GLN A 283 -18.39 11.78 -14.98
N ALA A 284 -18.47 10.80 -14.09
CA ALA A 284 -19.44 9.71 -14.20
C ALA A 284 -20.89 10.19 -14.07
N LYS A 285 -21.16 11.18 -13.22
CA LYS A 285 -22.48 11.81 -13.09
C LYS A 285 -22.86 12.59 -14.35
N GLU A 286 -21.95 13.38 -14.91
CA GLU A 286 -22.17 14.13 -16.13
C GLU A 286 -22.56 13.21 -17.30
N LEU A 287 -21.90 12.07 -17.46
CA LEU A 287 -22.17 11.11 -18.52
C LEU A 287 -23.39 10.20 -18.25
N GLY A 288 -24.01 10.25 -17.05
CA GLY A 288 -25.13 9.38 -16.70
C GLY A 288 -24.72 7.94 -16.36
N LEU A 289 -23.48 7.74 -15.97
CA LEU A 289 -22.92 6.47 -15.47
C LEU A 289 -23.04 6.35 -13.94
N LEU A 290 -23.46 7.43 -13.28
CA LEU A 290 -23.69 7.52 -11.84
C LEU A 290 -24.85 8.49 -11.57
N GLY A 291 -25.61 8.30 -10.48
CA GLY A 291 -26.76 9.11 -10.08
C GLY A 291 -28.08 8.45 -10.46
N ASP A 292 -29.03 9.24 -10.97
CA ASP A 292 -30.37 8.78 -11.35
C ASP A 292 -30.39 8.15 -12.75
N ASN A 293 -31.18 7.09 -12.90
CA ASN A 293 -31.47 6.44 -14.18
C ASN A 293 -30.20 6.14 -15.00
N ILE A 294 -29.28 5.42 -14.39
CA ILE A 294 -27.97 5.10 -14.99
C ILE A 294 -28.16 4.39 -16.35
N LEU A 295 -27.59 4.95 -17.42
CA LEU A 295 -27.69 4.45 -18.79
C LEU A 295 -29.13 4.22 -19.29
N GLY A 296 -30.12 4.89 -18.70
CA GLY A 296 -31.55 4.69 -19.04
C GLY A 296 -32.16 3.40 -18.51
N SER A 297 -31.48 2.68 -17.63
CA SER A 297 -31.89 1.37 -17.08
C SER A 297 -32.98 1.44 -15.99
N GLY A 298 -33.24 2.63 -15.45
CA GLY A 298 -34.09 2.84 -14.27
C GLY A 298 -33.36 2.61 -12.94
N PHE A 299 -32.12 2.13 -12.93
CA PHE A 299 -31.31 1.95 -11.73
C PHE A 299 -30.68 3.27 -11.28
N ASN A 300 -30.71 3.52 -9.97
CA ASN A 300 -30.15 4.70 -9.34
C ASN A 300 -29.02 4.29 -8.41
N PHE A 301 -27.92 5.02 -8.42
CA PHE A 301 -26.84 4.83 -7.47
C PHE A 301 -26.13 6.17 -7.20
N HIS A 302 -26.19 6.62 -5.96
CA HIS A 302 -25.56 7.86 -5.52
C HIS A 302 -24.29 7.56 -4.73
N MET A 303 -23.25 8.36 -4.94
CA MET A 303 -21.94 8.13 -4.32
C MET A 303 -21.44 9.35 -3.57
N HIS A 304 -20.88 9.10 -2.38
CA HIS A 304 -20.37 10.11 -1.45
C HIS A 304 -18.94 9.77 -1.05
N ILE A 305 -18.10 10.80 -0.89
CA ILE A 305 -16.77 10.67 -0.29
C ILE A 305 -16.85 11.12 1.16
N ASN A 306 -16.34 10.28 2.06
CA ASN A 306 -16.18 10.60 3.48
C ASN A 306 -14.71 10.55 3.85
N CYS A 307 -14.16 11.68 4.27
CA CYS A 307 -12.74 11.80 4.65
C CYS A 307 -12.57 11.44 6.12
N GLY A 308 -11.86 10.32 6.37
CA GLY A 308 -11.46 9.92 7.72
C GLY A 308 -10.30 10.77 8.24
N ALA A 309 -10.28 11.03 9.56
CA ALA A 309 -9.24 11.82 10.23
C ALA A 309 -7.97 10.99 10.58
N GLY A 310 -7.67 9.94 9.83
CA GLY A 310 -6.43 9.16 9.93
C GLY A 310 -6.38 8.12 11.03
N ALA A 311 -7.47 7.83 11.72
CA ALA A 311 -7.50 6.82 12.77
C ALA A 311 -7.55 5.40 12.19
N PHE A 312 -6.50 4.60 12.34
CA PHE A 312 -6.42 3.21 11.86
C PHE A 312 -7.58 2.32 12.33
N VAL A 313 -8.11 2.56 13.55
CA VAL A 313 -9.27 1.83 14.07
C VAL A 313 -10.52 2.01 13.20
N CYS A 314 -10.63 3.08 12.42
CA CYS A 314 -11.76 3.32 11.51
C CYS A 314 -11.75 2.36 10.29
N GLY A 315 -10.65 1.65 10.03
CA GLY A 315 -10.63 0.51 9.10
C GLY A 315 -11.48 -0.68 9.55
N GLU A 316 -11.83 -0.79 10.85
CA GLU A 316 -12.80 -1.76 11.34
C GLU A 316 -14.23 -1.33 10.94
N GLY A 317 -14.98 -2.24 10.29
CA GLY A 317 -16.24 -1.89 9.62
C GLY A 317 -17.28 -1.19 10.51
N SER A 318 -17.41 -1.57 11.78
CA SER A 318 -18.38 -0.91 12.68
C SER A 318 -17.87 0.43 13.22
N ALA A 319 -16.56 0.61 13.33
CA ALA A 319 -15.96 1.91 13.64
C ALA A 319 -16.10 2.86 12.45
N MET A 320 -15.89 2.35 11.22
CA MET A 320 -16.07 3.11 9.99
C MET A 320 -17.50 3.62 9.82
N THR A 321 -18.50 2.74 9.98
CA THR A 321 -19.92 3.18 9.89
C THR A 321 -20.24 4.22 10.94
N ALA A 322 -19.78 4.07 12.18
CA ALA A 322 -19.95 5.09 13.22
C ALA A 322 -19.30 6.44 12.85
N SER A 323 -18.13 6.41 12.21
CA SER A 323 -17.43 7.61 11.74
C SER A 323 -18.20 8.31 10.60
N ILE A 324 -18.73 7.56 9.63
CA ILE A 324 -19.56 8.11 8.55
C ILE A 324 -20.83 8.76 9.12
N GLU A 325 -21.42 8.18 10.16
CA GLU A 325 -22.59 8.70 10.88
C GLU A 325 -22.28 9.96 11.73
N GLY A 326 -21.02 10.45 11.74
CA GLY A 326 -20.60 11.59 12.55
C GLY A 326 -20.32 11.26 14.01
N ASN A 327 -20.32 9.98 14.37
CA ASN A 327 -20.01 9.51 15.70
C ASN A 327 -18.52 9.20 15.87
N ARG A 328 -18.07 9.03 17.13
CA ARG A 328 -16.72 8.59 17.40
C ARG A 328 -16.48 7.21 16.79
N GLY A 329 -15.40 7.03 16.00
CA GLY A 329 -15.03 5.79 15.34
C GLY A 329 -14.65 4.69 16.31
N MET A 330 -15.62 4.12 16.99
CA MET A 330 -15.43 3.02 17.96
C MET A 330 -16.16 1.77 17.51
N PRO A 331 -15.46 0.60 17.52
CA PRO A 331 -16.09 -0.68 17.22
C PRO A 331 -17.25 -1.02 18.14
N ARG A 332 -18.25 -1.71 17.61
CA ARG A 332 -19.36 -2.30 18.37
C ARG A 332 -19.25 -3.82 18.44
N THR A 333 -19.98 -4.41 19.39
CA THR A 333 -20.12 -5.87 19.49
C THR A 333 -20.89 -6.44 18.29
N LYS A 334 -20.52 -7.65 17.88
CA LYS A 334 -21.24 -8.41 16.86
C LYS A 334 -21.82 -9.68 17.50
N PRO A 335 -23.06 -10.08 17.26
CA PRO A 335 -24.07 -9.50 16.37
C PRO A 335 -24.66 -8.16 16.89
N PRO A 336 -25.33 -7.31 16.02
CA PRO A 336 -25.55 -7.55 14.61
C PRO A 336 -24.30 -7.30 13.75
N ARG A 337 -24.18 -8.02 12.60
CA ARG A 337 -23.15 -7.80 11.61
C ARG A 337 -23.52 -6.61 10.72
N SER A 338 -22.54 -6.02 10.01
CA SER A 338 -22.81 -4.89 9.11
C SER A 338 -23.74 -5.25 7.95
N VAL A 339 -23.71 -6.50 7.49
CA VAL A 339 -24.62 -7.00 6.45
C VAL A 339 -26.07 -7.04 6.90
N ASP A 340 -26.32 -7.09 8.22
CA ASP A 340 -27.66 -7.10 8.81
C ASP A 340 -28.06 -5.67 9.25
N LYS A 341 -27.17 -4.99 10.01
CA LYS A 341 -27.35 -3.62 10.52
C LYS A 341 -26.02 -2.88 10.53
N GLY A 342 -25.69 -2.23 9.42
CA GLY A 342 -24.47 -1.44 9.21
C GLY A 342 -24.72 0.06 9.34
N LEU A 343 -24.44 0.80 8.28
CA LEU A 343 -24.58 2.25 8.20
C LEU A 343 -26.04 2.67 8.40
N TYR A 344 -26.27 3.63 9.29
CA TYR A 344 -27.61 4.09 9.72
C TYR A 344 -28.55 2.95 10.13
N GLY A 345 -27.98 1.86 10.66
CA GLY A 345 -28.75 0.68 11.08
C GLY A 345 -29.32 -0.16 9.94
N LYS A 346 -28.92 0.08 8.68
CA LYS A 346 -29.39 -0.61 7.48
C LYS A 346 -28.38 -1.66 7.00
N PRO A 347 -28.82 -2.67 6.19
CA PRO A 347 -27.92 -3.63 5.59
C PRO A 347 -26.81 -2.94 4.77
N THR A 348 -25.56 -3.30 5.03
CA THR A 348 -24.41 -2.62 4.44
C THR A 348 -23.39 -3.63 3.92
N CYS A 349 -23.09 -3.53 2.64
CA CYS A 349 -22.00 -4.24 2.00
C CYS A 349 -20.72 -3.41 2.10
N LEU A 350 -19.82 -3.79 3.01
CA LEU A 350 -18.53 -3.12 3.18
C LEU A 350 -17.41 -3.99 2.57
N ASN A 351 -16.72 -3.47 1.56
CA ASN A 351 -15.54 -4.08 0.95
C ASN A 351 -14.39 -3.08 0.87
N ASN A 352 -13.18 -3.60 0.75
CA ASN A 352 -11.95 -2.82 0.55
C ASN A 352 -11.84 -2.33 -0.90
N VAL A 353 -11.03 -1.30 -1.16
CA VAL A 353 -10.78 -0.69 -2.48
C VAL A 353 -10.34 -1.72 -3.52
N GLU A 354 -9.28 -2.48 -3.24
CA GLU A 354 -8.75 -3.50 -4.16
C GLU A 354 -9.78 -4.61 -4.45
N THR A 355 -10.66 -4.90 -3.49
CA THR A 355 -11.75 -5.85 -3.70
C THR A 355 -12.73 -5.34 -4.75
N PHE A 356 -13.16 -4.08 -4.68
CA PHE A 356 -14.05 -3.49 -5.69
C PHE A 356 -13.36 -3.36 -7.05
N ALA A 357 -12.08 -3.00 -7.08
CA ALA A 357 -11.30 -2.88 -8.33
C ALA A 357 -11.16 -4.21 -9.11
N ASN A 358 -11.32 -5.37 -8.46
CA ASN A 358 -11.35 -6.67 -9.15
C ASN A 358 -12.70 -6.97 -9.84
N VAL A 359 -13.79 -6.37 -9.37
CA VAL A 359 -15.15 -6.72 -9.81
C VAL A 359 -15.39 -6.47 -11.30
N PRO A 360 -15.03 -5.31 -11.90
CA PRO A 360 -15.28 -5.06 -13.31
C PRO A 360 -14.72 -6.14 -14.23
N ASP A 361 -13.49 -6.56 -13.99
CA ASP A 361 -12.86 -7.61 -14.80
C ASP A 361 -13.49 -9.00 -14.60
N ILE A 362 -13.91 -9.32 -13.37
CA ILE A 362 -14.62 -10.58 -13.10
C ILE A 362 -15.94 -10.63 -13.87
N ILE A 363 -16.70 -9.54 -13.91
CA ILE A 363 -17.98 -9.48 -14.64
C ILE A 363 -17.76 -9.51 -16.15
N LYS A 364 -16.74 -8.81 -16.67
CA LYS A 364 -16.43 -8.81 -18.11
C LYS A 364 -15.89 -10.16 -18.59
N LYS A 365 -14.88 -10.69 -17.90
CA LYS A 365 -14.06 -11.83 -18.33
C LYS A 365 -14.51 -13.18 -17.74
N GLY A 366 -15.35 -13.17 -16.70
CA GLY A 366 -15.91 -14.36 -16.04
C GLY A 366 -15.09 -14.88 -14.86
N ALA A 367 -15.73 -15.78 -14.10
CA ALA A 367 -15.16 -16.38 -12.89
C ALA A 367 -13.90 -17.23 -13.18
N ASP A 368 -13.91 -18.00 -14.25
CA ASP A 368 -12.80 -18.89 -14.61
C ASP A 368 -11.53 -18.11 -14.99
N TRP A 369 -11.69 -16.95 -15.66
CA TRP A 369 -10.57 -16.07 -15.91
C TRP A 369 -9.92 -15.59 -14.60
N PHE A 370 -10.72 -15.27 -13.58
CA PHE A 370 -10.18 -14.84 -12.30
C PHE A 370 -9.46 -15.99 -11.58
N LYS A 371 -10.02 -17.19 -11.60
CA LYS A 371 -9.42 -18.41 -11.04
C LYS A 371 -8.19 -18.93 -11.81
N SER A 372 -7.95 -18.47 -13.03
CA SER A 372 -6.81 -18.92 -13.83
C SER A 372 -5.44 -18.63 -13.22
N VAL A 373 -5.40 -17.78 -12.20
CA VAL A 373 -4.20 -17.48 -11.38
C VAL A 373 -4.55 -17.52 -9.91
N GLY A 374 -3.54 -17.73 -9.07
CA GLY A 374 -3.71 -17.89 -7.63
C GLY A 374 -3.67 -19.34 -7.19
N THR A 375 -4.10 -19.62 -5.96
CA THR A 375 -4.23 -20.96 -5.41
C THR A 375 -5.70 -21.37 -5.33
N GLU A 376 -5.98 -22.65 -5.12
CA GLU A 376 -7.36 -23.18 -4.99
C GLU A 376 -8.17 -22.43 -3.90
N GLY A 377 -7.55 -22.13 -2.76
CA GLY A 377 -8.19 -21.39 -1.66
C GLY A 377 -8.11 -19.88 -1.77
N SER A 378 -7.33 -19.33 -2.71
CA SER A 378 -7.05 -17.91 -2.84
C SER A 378 -6.85 -17.54 -4.30
N SER A 379 -7.95 -17.34 -5.03
CA SER A 379 -7.95 -17.01 -6.46
C SER A 379 -7.51 -15.58 -6.73
N GLY A 380 -7.00 -15.36 -7.95
CA GLY A 380 -6.65 -14.05 -8.48
C GLY A 380 -5.28 -13.54 -8.02
N THR A 381 -5.10 -12.26 -8.11
CA THR A 381 -3.87 -11.53 -7.74
C THR A 381 -4.03 -10.77 -6.43
N LYS A 382 -2.91 -10.28 -5.90
CA LYS A 382 -2.87 -9.36 -4.77
C LYS A 382 -1.80 -8.29 -4.98
N ALA A 383 -2.19 -7.05 -4.74
CA ALA A 383 -1.26 -5.95 -4.71
C ALA A 383 -0.53 -5.89 -3.35
N PHE A 384 0.79 -5.70 -3.39
CA PHE A 384 1.63 -5.56 -2.20
C PHE A 384 2.48 -4.29 -2.29
N ALA A 385 2.62 -3.60 -1.15
CA ALA A 385 3.62 -2.55 -0.95
C ALA A 385 4.90 -3.19 -0.43
N LEU A 386 5.88 -3.36 -1.31
CA LEU A 386 7.20 -3.90 -0.97
C LEU A 386 8.10 -2.78 -0.47
N THR A 387 8.47 -2.82 0.81
CA THR A 387 9.22 -1.76 1.50
C THR A 387 10.32 -2.34 2.42
N GLY A 388 11.07 -1.46 3.08
CA GLY A 388 12.15 -1.84 3.99
C GLY A 388 13.50 -1.97 3.32
N ASN A 389 14.30 -2.97 3.73
CA ASN A 389 15.70 -3.14 3.30
C ASN A 389 15.86 -3.97 2.03
N VAL A 390 14.94 -3.83 1.08
CA VAL A 390 14.96 -4.45 -0.26
C VAL A 390 15.49 -3.46 -1.31
N VAL A 391 16.21 -3.94 -2.33
CA VAL A 391 16.85 -3.09 -3.36
C VAL A 391 15.81 -2.24 -4.09
N ASN A 392 14.74 -2.86 -4.58
CA ASN A 392 13.68 -2.19 -5.31
C ASN A 392 12.42 -2.10 -4.44
N THR A 393 12.16 -0.93 -3.87
CA THR A 393 10.92 -0.66 -3.14
C THR A 393 9.84 -0.18 -4.10
N GLY A 394 8.59 -0.62 -3.89
CA GLY A 394 7.50 -0.19 -4.75
C GLY A 394 6.20 -0.95 -4.55
N LEU A 395 5.27 -0.70 -5.46
CA LEU A 395 3.98 -1.36 -5.53
C LEU A 395 4.05 -2.49 -6.56
N ILE A 396 3.77 -3.68 -6.14
CA ILE A 396 3.78 -4.88 -6.99
C ILE A 396 2.42 -5.56 -6.96
N GLU A 397 2.08 -6.28 -8.02
CA GLU A 397 0.92 -7.15 -8.05
C GLU A 397 1.33 -8.52 -8.59
N VAL A 398 1.05 -9.56 -7.80
CA VAL A 398 1.45 -10.93 -8.10
C VAL A 398 0.27 -11.89 -7.89
N PRO A 399 0.27 -13.07 -8.54
CA PRO A 399 -0.69 -14.13 -8.23
C PRO A 399 -0.68 -14.48 -6.75
N MET A 400 -1.84 -14.72 -6.17
CA MET A 400 -1.92 -15.32 -4.84
C MET A 400 -1.16 -16.65 -4.84
N GLY A 401 -0.35 -16.87 -3.82
CA GLY A 401 0.52 -18.05 -3.74
C GLY A 401 1.94 -17.86 -4.29
N THR A 402 2.26 -16.72 -4.90
CA THR A 402 3.65 -16.35 -5.17
C THR A 402 4.45 -16.39 -3.87
N THR A 403 5.66 -16.94 -3.90
CA THR A 403 6.47 -17.13 -2.70
C THR A 403 7.14 -15.80 -2.26
N MET A 404 7.47 -15.72 -0.98
CA MET A 404 8.20 -14.56 -0.48
C MET A 404 9.59 -14.45 -1.10
N ARG A 405 10.23 -15.57 -1.42
CA ARG A 405 11.51 -15.62 -2.11
C ARG A 405 11.44 -14.95 -3.47
N GLU A 406 10.45 -15.27 -4.29
CA GLU A 406 10.22 -14.64 -5.58
C GLU A 406 10.02 -13.12 -5.43
N VAL A 407 9.22 -12.71 -4.45
CA VAL A 407 8.95 -11.28 -4.21
C VAL A 407 10.20 -10.53 -3.75
N VAL A 408 10.97 -11.06 -2.79
CA VAL A 408 12.12 -10.35 -2.22
C VAL A 408 13.30 -10.34 -3.18
N TYR A 409 13.60 -11.48 -3.81
CA TYR A 409 14.83 -11.62 -4.60
C TYR A 409 14.63 -11.40 -6.09
N GLU A 410 13.56 -11.94 -6.69
CA GLU A 410 13.38 -11.85 -8.14
C GLU A 410 12.71 -10.53 -8.56
N ILE A 411 11.73 -10.04 -7.78
CA ILE A 411 11.06 -8.76 -8.04
C ILE A 411 11.82 -7.63 -7.34
N GLY A 412 12.04 -7.78 -6.03
CA GLY A 412 12.68 -6.79 -5.18
C GLY A 412 14.18 -6.61 -5.40
N GLY A 413 14.83 -7.54 -6.11
CA GLY A 413 16.27 -7.47 -6.41
C GLY A 413 17.18 -7.83 -5.24
N GLY A 414 16.64 -8.44 -4.16
CA GLY A 414 17.39 -8.86 -2.97
C GLY A 414 17.53 -7.76 -1.93
N ILE A 415 18.41 -8.02 -0.96
CA ILE A 415 18.60 -7.14 0.20
C ILE A 415 19.58 -6.01 -0.14
N LYS A 416 19.26 -4.77 0.30
CA LYS A 416 20.12 -3.59 0.09
C LYS A 416 21.55 -3.83 0.61
N ASN A 417 22.52 -3.32 -0.13
CA ASN A 417 23.96 -3.36 0.21
C ASN A 417 24.54 -4.78 0.34
N GLY A 418 23.88 -5.81 -0.24
CA GLY A 418 24.36 -7.19 -0.18
C GLY A 418 24.32 -7.82 1.22
N LYS A 419 23.53 -7.24 2.15
CA LYS A 419 23.35 -7.79 3.49
C LYS A 419 22.51 -9.07 3.48
N ALA A 420 22.58 -9.81 4.58
CA ALA A 420 21.77 -11.00 4.74
C ALA A 420 20.31 -10.65 5.05
N PHE A 421 19.39 -11.44 4.48
CA PHE A 421 17.98 -11.40 4.84
C PHE A 421 17.78 -11.84 6.29
N LYS A 422 16.90 -11.19 7.01
CA LYS A 422 16.54 -11.56 8.38
C LYS A 422 15.09 -11.97 8.52
N ALA A 423 14.19 -11.11 8.07
CA ALA A 423 12.75 -11.36 8.20
C ALA A 423 11.93 -10.43 7.28
N VAL A 424 10.64 -10.77 7.13
CA VAL A 424 9.62 -9.88 6.56
C VAL A 424 8.47 -9.76 7.54
N GLN A 425 8.05 -8.54 7.86
CA GLN A 425 6.77 -8.29 8.48
C GLN A 425 5.71 -8.22 7.38
N ILE A 426 4.70 -9.08 7.46
CA ILE A 426 3.55 -9.13 6.54
C ILE A 426 2.26 -8.85 7.30
N GLY A 427 1.32 -8.13 6.68
CA GLY A 427 0.02 -7.83 7.26
C GLY A 427 0.03 -6.70 8.30
N GLY A 428 1.06 -5.84 8.24
CA GLY A 428 1.17 -4.66 9.10
C GLY A 428 1.18 -4.99 10.60
N PRO A 429 0.63 -4.10 11.43
CA PRO A 429 0.61 -4.27 12.90
C PRO A 429 -0.32 -5.40 13.38
N SER A 430 -1.17 -5.94 12.51
CA SER A 430 -2.04 -7.09 12.80
C SER A 430 -1.45 -8.42 12.34
N GLY A 431 -0.36 -8.37 11.58
CA GLY A 431 0.28 -9.52 10.94
C GLY A 431 1.35 -10.18 11.78
N GLY A 432 2.29 -10.83 11.10
CA GLY A 432 3.37 -11.58 11.71
C GLY A 432 4.71 -11.40 11.01
N CYS A 433 5.77 -11.78 11.70
CA CYS A 433 7.13 -11.76 11.22
C CYS A 433 7.49 -13.16 10.69
N LEU A 434 7.85 -13.25 9.41
CA LEU A 434 8.28 -14.46 8.72
C LEU A 434 9.80 -14.44 8.51
N THR A 435 10.45 -15.59 8.65
CA THR A 435 11.90 -15.77 8.56
C THR A 435 12.30 -16.54 7.31
N GLU A 436 13.60 -16.81 7.13
CA GLU A 436 14.13 -17.64 6.03
C GLU A 436 13.42 -19.00 5.91
N ALA A 437 13.02 -19.61 7.03
CA ALA A 437 12.26 -20.87 7.02
C ALA A 437 10.90 -20.79 6.31
N HIS A 438 10.39 -19.57 6.07
CA HIS A 438 9.09 -19.32 5.45
C HIS A 438 9.20 -18.76 4.03
N MET A 439 10.42 -18.62 3.48
CA MET A 439 10.64 -17.94 2.20
C MET A 439 9.94 -18.63 1.02
N ASP A 440 9.79 -19.94 1.06
CA ASP A 440 9.16 -20.73 0.01
C ASP A 440 7.67 -21.05 0.30
N LEU A 441 7.12 -20.44 1.37
CA LEU A 441 5.71 -20.55 1.70
C LEU A 441 4.87 -19.75 0.70
N PRO A 442 3.79 -20.33 0.13
CA PRO A 442 2.85 -19.58 -0.69
C PRO A 442 2.21 -18.43 0.08
N MET A 443 2.28 -17.22 -0.48
CA MET A 443 1.61 -16.04 0.10
C MET A 443 0.12 -16.08 -0.25
N ASP A 444 -0.61 -16.94 0.45
CA ASP A 444 -2.07 -17.04 0.38
C ASP A 444 -2.70 -16.98 1.78
N PHE A 445 -4.04 -16.83 1.83
CA PHE A 445 -4.73 -16.65 3.12
C PHE A 445 -4.56 -17.83 4.06
N ASP A 446 -4.55 -19.04 3.55
CA ASP A 446 -4.58 -20.26 4.36
C ASP A 446 -3.16 -20.67 4.80
N SER A 447 -2.17 -20.55 3.92
CA SER A 447 -0.78 -20.88 4.21
C SER A 447 -0.17 -19.91 5.23
N LEU A 448 -0.40 -18.61 5.06
CA LEU A 448 0.08 -17.59 6.01
C LEU A 448 -0.59 -17.73 7.38
N LYS A 449 -1.89 -18.04 7.40
CA LYS A 449 -2.60 -18.29 8.66
C LYS A 449 -2.02 -19.48 9.43
N LYS A 450 -1.65 -20.57 8.75
CA LYS A 450 -0.98 -21.72 9.36
C LYS A 450 0.40 -21.35 9.91
N ALA A 451 1.12 -20.44 9.26
CA ALA A 451 2.40 -19.91 9.71
C ALA A 451 2.29 -18.84 10.82
N GLY A 452 1.08 -18.55 11.33
CA GLY A 452 0.87 -17.54 12.36
C GLY A 452 0.92 -16.09 11.87
N ALA A 453 0.81 -15.88 10.56
CA ALA A 453 0.76 -14.57 9.93
C ALA A 453 -0.58 -14.35 9.19
N ILE A 454 -0.78 -13.16 8.65
CA ILE A 454 -1.91 -12.83 7.78
C ILE A 454 -1.42 -11.98 6.61
N ILE A 455 -2.10 -12.05 5.46
CA ILE A 455 -1.79 -11.17 4.32
C ILE A 455 -1.98 -9.69 4.70
N GLY A 456 -2.97 -9.40 5.54
CA GLY A 456 -3.36 -8.04 5.84
C GLY A 456 -3.83 -7.29 4.60
N SER A 457 -3.62 -5.98 4.58
CA SER A 457 -3.87 -5.15 3.40
C SER A 457 -2.85 -5.40 2.26
N GLY A 458 -1.67 -5.92 2.57
CA GLY A 458 -0.61 -6.21 1.59
C GLY A 458 0.71 -5.46 1.86
N GLY A 459 0.88 -4.89 3.05
CA GLY A 459 2.17 -4.31 3.44
C GLY A 459 3.22 -5.39 3.67
N LEU A 460 4.37 -5.26 3.01
CA LEU A 460 5.56 -6.10 3.18
C LEU A 460 6.73 -5.23 3.59
N VAL A 461 7.27 -5.45 4.80
CA VAL A 461 8.45 -4.73 5.31
C VAL A 461 9.61 -5.70 5.46
N VAL A 462 10.55 -5.64 4.51
CA VAL A 462 11.74 -6.49 4.48
C VAL A 462 12.79 -5.96 5.46
N MET A 463 13.38 -6.85 6.23
CA MET A 463 14.37 -6.55 7.26
C MET A 463 15.66 -7.32 7.00
N ASP A 464 16.79 -6.64 7.17
CA ASP A 464 18.14 -7.21 7.07
C ASP A 464 18.72 -7.61 8.43
N GLU A 465 19.92 -8.16 8.41
CA GLU A 465 20.66 -8.61 9.59
C GLU A 465 20.90 -7.52 10.64
N ASP A 466 20.90 -6.23 10.26
CA ASP A 466 21.11 -5.11 11.18
C ASP A 466 19.80 -4.64 11.85
N THR A 467 18.68 -5.30 11.59
CA THR A 467 17.40 -4.96 12.19
C THR A 467 17.23 -5.64 13.55
N CYS A 468 16.99 -4.88 14.62
CA CYS A 468 16.70 -5.41 15.94
C CYS A 468 15.21 -5.82 16.05
N MET A 469 14.94 -7.10 16.30
CA MET A 469 13.58 -7.62 16.33
C MET A 469 12.79 -7.18 17.57
N VAL A 470 13.46 -6.90 18.68
CA VAL A 470 12.82 -6.32 19.87
C VAL A 470 12.38 -4.89 19.63
N SER A 471 13.19 -4.10 18.90
CA SER A 471 12.84 -2.73 18.50
C SER A 471 11.68 -2.70 17.52
N ILE A 472 11.62 -3.64 16.57
CA ILE A 472 10.49 -3.80 15.63
C ILE A 472 9.20 -4.14 16.38
N ALA A 473 9.25 -5.08 17.32
CA ALA A 473 8.09 -5.40 18.17
C ALA A 473 7.62 -4.18 18.97
N GLN A 474 8.55 -3.39 19.52
CA GLN A 474 8.25 -2.14 20.21
C GLN A 474 7.60 -1.11 19.28
N PHE A 475 8.10 -0.95 18.05
CA PHE A 475 7.55 -0.04 17.05
C PHE A 475 6.08 -0.36 16.74
N PHE A 476 5.77 -1.61 16.42
CA PHE A 476 4.39 -2.01 16.14
C PHE A 476 3.48 -1.89 17.37
N MET A 477 3.98 -2.22 18.55
CA MET A 477 3.18 -2.06 19.78
C MET A 477 2.90 -0.58 20.10
N ASN A 478 3.88 0.30 19.87
CA ASN A 478 3.68 1.75 20.02
C ASN A 478 2.63 2.27 19.04
N PHE A 479 2.68 1.82 17.76
CA PHE A 479 1.67 2.14 16.78
C PHE A 479 0.27 1.72 17.25
N ILE A 480 0.11 0.46 17.70
CA ILE A 480 -1.18 -0.05 18.19
C ILE A 480 -1.70 0.73 19.41
N CYS A 481 -0.82 1.10 20.35
CA CYS A 481 -1.22 1.90 21.50
C CYS A 481 -1.80 3.27 21.08
N ASN A 482 -1.16 3.91 20.10
CA ASN A 482 -1.61 5.21 19.58
C ASN A 482 -2.94 5.09 18.81
N GLU A 483 -3.16 3.98 18.11
CA GLU A 483 -4.32 3.73 17.26
C GLU A 483 -5.49 3.06 18.01
N SER A 484 -5.31 2.66 19.26
CA SER A 484 -6.37 2.08 20.07
C SER A 484 -7.48 3.10 20.33
N CYS A 485 -8.73 2.72 20.07
CA CYS A 485 -9.89 3.58 20.40
C CYS A 485 -10.14 3.75 21.91
N GLY A 486 -9.42 2.98 22.76
CA GLY A 486 -9.53 3.03 24.21
C GLY A 486 -10.81 2.40 24.80
N LYS A 487 -11.70 1.83 24.00
CA LYS A 487 -13.02 1.35 24.48
C LYS A 487 -12.93 0.15 25.42
N CYS A 488 -12.15 -0.86 25.08
CA CYS A 488 -12.04 -2.07 25.90
C CYS A 488 -10.74 -2.12 26.68
N THR A 489 -10.83 -2.46 27.96
CA THR A 489 -9.68 -2.53 28.90
C THR A 489 -8.54 -3.44 28.41
N PRO A 490 -8.79 -4.66 27.88
CA PRO A 490 -7.70 -5.54 27.43
C PRO A 490 -6.82 -4.90 26.36
N CYS A 491 -7.40 -4.18 25.38
CA CYS A 491 -6.64 -3.46 24.38
C CYS A 491 -5.95 -2.23 25.01
N ARG A 492 -6.71 -1.30 25.63
CA ARG A 492 -6.19 -0.03 26.15
C ARG A 492 -5.03 -0.23 27.13
N GLU A 493 -5.28 -1.01 28.20
CA GLU A 493 -4.29 -1.21 29.28
C GLU A 493 -3.26 -2.29 28.91
N GLY A 494 -3.72 -3.38 28.27
CA GLY A 494 -2.85 -4.51 27.95
C GLY A 494 -1.78 -4.16 26.93
N THR A 495 -2.12 -3.42 25.85
CA THR A 495 -1.13 -3.00 24.85
C THR A 495 -0.14 -1.98 25.44
N THR A 496 -0.61 -1.04 26.26
CA THR A 496 0.25 -0.10 26.98
C THR A 496 1.23 -0.84 27.89
N ARG A 497 0.78 -1.84 28.64
CA ARG A 497 1.64 -2.65 29.49
C ARG A 497 2.69 -3.43 28.68
N MET A 498 2.30 -4.00 27.52
CA MET A 498 3.26 -4.67 26.64
C MET A 498 4.30 -3.67 26.10
N LEU A 499 3.89 -2.47 25.73
CA LEU A 499 4.79 -1.40 25.27
C LEU A 499 5.77 -0.98 26.37
N ASP A 500 5.32 -0.87 27.62
CA ASP A 500 6.19 -0.55 28.77
C ASP A 500 7.27 -1.62 28.96
N ILE A 501 6.90 -2.90 28.83
CA ILE A 501 7.85 -4.02 28.93
C ILE A 501 8.89 -3.95 27.81
N LEU A 502 8.45 -3.81 26.54
CA LEU A 502 9.35 -3.70 25.39
C LEU A 502 10.26 -2.47 25.50
N THR A 503 9.71 -1.34 25.98
CA THR A 503 10.47 -0.12 26.20
C THR A 503 11.55 -0.28 27.26
N ARG A 504 11.25 -0.96 28.40
CA ARG A 504 12.29 -1.20 29.41
C ARG A 504 13.35 -2.18 28.92
N ILE A 505 12.98 -3.19 28.11
CA ILE A 505 13.92 -4.12 27.49
C ILE A 505 14.89 -3.38 26.57
N THR A 506 14.39 -2.57 25.63
CA THR A 506 15.21 -1.81 24.67
C THR A 506 16.05 -0.71 25.33
N LYS A 507 15.63 -0.23 26.52
CA LYS A 507 16.38 0.72 27.35
C LYS A 507 17.38 0.06 28.31
N GLY A 508 17.58 -1.27 28.27
CA GLY A 508 18.52 -1.98 29.10
C GLY A 508 18.01 -2.33 30.51
N ASN A 509 16.75 -2.01 30.82
CA ASN A 509 16.10 -2.24 32.11
C ASN A 509 15.21 -3.50 32.11
N GLY A 510 15.41 -4.39 31.12
CA GLY A 510 14.70 -5.68 31.05
C GLY A 510 14.99 -6.55 32.29
N ARG A 511 13.97 -7.29 32.69
CA ARG A 511 13.97 -8.11 33.94
C ARG A 511 13.73 -9.57 33.60
N PRO A 512 14.25 -10.51 34.40
CA PRO A 512 13.80 -11.90 34.34
C PRO A 512 12.28 -11.96 34.51
N GLY A 513 11.62 -12.80 33.68
CA GLY A 513 10.15 -12.91 33.63
C GLY A 513 9.44 -11.98 32.63
N ASP A 514 10.12 -11.02 32.00
CA ASP A 514 9.51 -10.12 30.98
C ASP A 514 8.96 -10.87 29.78
N ILE A 515 9.62 -11.94 29.34
CA ILE A 515 9.18 -12.76 28.20
C ILE A 515 7.88 -13.48 28.53
N GLU A 516 7.81 -14.09 29.72
CA GLU A 516 6.62 -14.79 30.20
C GLU A 516 5.44 -13.82 30.41
N GLU A 517 5.73 -12.62 30.95
CA GLU A 517 4.73 -11.56 31.13
C GLU A 517 4.19 -11.10 29.76
N LEU A 518 5.05 -10.88 28.75
CA LEU A 518 4.62 -10.54 27.37
C LEU A 518 3.72 -11.62 26.78
N ARG A 519 4.05 -12.90 26.90
CA ARG A 519 3.24 -14.02 26.42
C ARG A 519 1.88 -14.10 27.13
N SER A 520 1.85 -13.90 28.43
CA SER A 520 0.62 -13.92 29.23
C SER A 520 -0.31 -12.78 28.87
N LEU A 521 0.22 -11.55 28.79
CA LEU A 521 -0.52 -10.36 28.36
C LEU A 521 -1.05 -10.53 26.93
N ALA A 522 -0.22 -11.01 26.00
CA ALA A 522 -0.62 -11.26 24.61
C ALA A 522 -1.84 -12.18 24.54
N LYS A 523 -1.81 -13.31 25.24
CA LYS A 523 -2.92 -14.27 25.29
C LYS A 523 -4.20 -13.66 25.89
N MET A 524 -4.06 -12.87 26.94
CA MET A 524 -5.18 -12.17 27.57
C MET A 524 -5.80 -11.16 26.59
N ILE A 525 -4.97 -10.33 25.94
CA ILE A 525 -5.43 -9.32 24.98
C ILE A 525 -6.16 -9.98 23.79
N GLN A 526 -5.59 -11.04 23.21
CA GLN A 526 -6.19 -11.76 22.08
C GLN A 526 -7.57 -12.32 22.43
N ASN A 527 -7.72 -12.91 23.61
CA ASN A 527 -8.96 -13.58 23.99
C ASN A 527 -10.06 -12.63 24.49
N SER A 528 -9.70 -11.45 25.01
CA SER A 528 -10.65 -10.58 25.72
C SER A 528 -10.92 -9.26 25.01
N SER A 529 -10.18 -8.92 23.93
CA SER A 529 -10.43 -7.68 23.18
C SER A 529 -11.70 -7.75 22.35
N LEU A 530 -12.36 -6.58 22.18
CA LEU A 530 -13.65 -6.46 21.52
C LEU A 530 -13.55 -6.67 20.00
N CYS A 531 -12.58 -6.04 19.34
CA CYS A 531 -12.47 -5.98 17.86
C CYS A 531 -11.19 -6.61 17.37
N GLY A 532 -11.06 -6.69 16.02
CA GLY A 532 -9.90 -7.24 15.34
C GLY A 532 -8.58 -6.56 15.71
N LEU A 533 -8.56 -5.21 15.82
CA LEU A 533 -7.36 -4.46 16.19
C LEU A 533 -6.77 -4.97 17.51
N GLY A 534 -7.57 -5.04 18.59
CA GLY A 534 -7.07 -5.52 19.87
C GLY A 534 -6.72 -7.01 19.83
N LYS A 535 -7.51 -7.85 19.16
CA LYS A 535 -7.25 -9.30 19.07
C LYS A 535 -5.95 -9.64 18.33
N THR A 536 -5.54 -8.83 17.38
CA THR A 536 -4.33 -9.05 16.59
C THR A 536 -3.15 -8.20 17.06
N ALA A 537 -3.38 -7.22 17.93
CA ALA A 537 -2.34 -6.34 18.47
C ALA A 537 -1.06 -7.04 18.95
N PRO A 538 -1.13 -8.20 19.64
CA PRO A 538 0.06 -8.89 20.12
C PRO A 538 0.83 -9.69 19.07
N ASN A 539 0.28 -9.88 17.85
CA ASN A 539 0.88 -10.76 16.84
C ASN A 539 2.33 -10.44 16.50
N PRO A 540 2.73 -9.15 16.26
CA PRO A 540 4.13 -8.82 16.00
C PRO A 540 5.06 -9.20 17.14
N VAL A 541 4.62 -9.03 18.39
CA VAL A 541 5.40 -9.42 19.58
C VAL A 541 5.52 -10.95 19.68
N LEU A 542 4.41 -11.66 19.49
CA LEU A 542 4.40 -13.12 19.56
C LEU A 542 5.24 -13.76 18.46
N SER A 543 5.16 -13.26 17.23
CA SER A 543 5.93 -13.78 16.10
C SER A 543 7.44 -13.48 16.23
N THR A 544 7.80 -12.30 16.73
CA THR A 544 9.22 -11.99 17.02
C THR A 544 9.76 -12.79 18.20
N LEU A 545 8.95 -13.03 19.23
CA LEU A 545 9.34 -13.93 20.35
C LEU A 545 9.47 -15.39 19.92
N ALA A 546 8.63 -15.84 18.96
CA ALA A 546 8.71 -17.22 18.47
C ALA A 546 9.97 -17.48 17.65
N ASN A 547 10.40 -16.49 16.86
CA ASN A 547 11.49 -16.65 15.89
C ASN A 547 12.83 -16.07 16.36
N PHE A 548 12.84 -15.16 17.35
CA PHE A 548 14.01 -14.39 17.78
C PHE A 548 14.06 -14.21 19.32
N GLU A 549 13.63 -15.22 20.08
CA GLU A 549 13.68 -15.17 21.57
C GLU A 549 15.09 -14.91 22.07
N ASP A 550 16.11 -15.40 21.37
CA ASP A 550 17.52 -15.18 21.71
C ASP A 550 17.87 -13.68 21.74
N GLU A 551 17.34 -12.85 20.82
CA GLU A 551 17.55 -11.39 20.88
C GLU A 551 16.91 -10.76 22.12
N TYR A 552 15.71 -11.22 22.51
CA TYR A 552 15.08 -10.76 23.74
C TYR A 552 15.91 -11.12 24.96
N ARG A 553 16.44 -12.37 25.00
CA ARG A 553 17.30 -12.84 26.10
C ARG A 553 18.59 -12.04 26.20
N GLU A 554 19.26 -11.75 25.08
CA GLU A 554 20.43 -10.86 25.04
C GLU A 554 20.12 -9.47 25.60
N HIS A 555 19.00 -8.85 25.21
CA HIS A 555 18.61 -7.56 25.73
C HIS A 555 18.32 -7.58 27.24
N ILE A 556 17.71 -8.67 27.75
CA ILE A 556 17.30 -8.80 29.15
C ILE A 556 18.47 -9.19 30.05
N PHE A 557 19.23 -10.22 29.67
CA PHE A 557 20.24 -10.82 30.53
C PHE A 557 21.64 -10.27 30.27
N ASP A 558 22.05 -10.20 28.99
CA ASP A 558 23.39 -9.76 28.60
C ASP A 558 23.50 -8.23 28.44
N LYS A 559 22.35 -7.53 28.52
CA LYS A 559 22.26 -6.06 28.33
C LYS A 559 22.91 -5.61 27.03
N LYS A 560 22.76 -6.40 25.99
CA LYS A 560 23.35 -6.19 24.67
C LYS A 560 22.31 -6.21 23.57
N CYS A 561 22.50 -5.36 22.57
CA CYS A 561 21.78 -5.39 21.31
C CYS A 561 22.78 -5.76 20.20
N ARG A 562 22.66 -6.95 19.60
CA ARG A 562 23.62 -7.45 18.58
C ARG A 562 23.70 -6.56 17.35
N THR A 563 22.63 -5.80 17.05
CA THR A 563 22.57 -4.88 15.89
C THR A 563 22.99 -3.46 16.22
N GLY A 564 23.22 -3.13 17.49
CA GLY A 564 23.53 -1.75 17.94
C GLY A 564 22.35 -0.76 17.82
N SER A 565 21.17 -1.19 17.36
CA SER A 565 20.00 -0.31 17.15
C SER A 565 19.47 0.27 18.46
N CYS A 566 19.56 -0.48 19.56
CA CYS A 566 19.13 -0.04 20.89
C CYS A 566 20.25 0.74 21.59
N ARG A 567 20.30 2.04 21.37
CA ARG A 567 21.38 2.92 21.87
C ARG A 567 21.67 2.76 23.37
N SER A 568 20.66 2.50 24.20
CA SER A 568 20.83 2.30 25.64
C SER A 568 21.58 1.03 25.99
N LEU A 569 21.70 0.09 25.05
CA LEU A 569 22.42 -1.18 25.20
C LEU A 569 23.78 -1.16 24.49
N THR A 570 24.08 -0.10 23.73
CA THR A 570 25.37 0.06 23.06
C THR A 570 26.42 0.45 24.08
N THR A 571 27.51 -0.30 24.16
CA THR A 571 28.70 0.09 24.91
C THR A 571 29.74 0.68 23.96
N TYR A 572 30.43 1.73 24.41
CA TYR A 572 31.53 2.31 23.64
C TYR A 572 32.84 1.96 24.35
N VAL A 573 33.81 1.45 23.59
CA VAL A 573 35.15 1.16 24.09
C VAL A 573 36.17 1.92 23.25
N ILE A 574 37.26 2.34 23.89
CA ILE A 574 38.38 2.98 23.20
C ILE A 574 39.43 1.90 22.95
N ASP A 575 39.76 1.67 21.67
CA ASP A 575 40.85 0.79 21.28
C ASP A 575 42.20 1.44 21.65
N PRO A 576 42.93 0.90 22.63
CA PRO A 576 44.18 1.50 23.08
C PRO A 576 45.28 1.49 22.03
N ALA A 577 45.24 0.56 21.07
CA ALA A 577 46.21 0.49 20.00
C ALA A 577 46.03 1.61 18.96
N VAL A 578 44.80 2.08 18.78
CA VAL A 578 44.45 3.13 17.83
C VAL A 578 44.42 4.52 18.47
N CYS A 579 44.11 4.58 19.78
CA CYS A 579 43.97 5.82 20.51
C CYS A 579 45.30 6.61 20.62
N LYS A 580 45.33 7.85 20.12
CA LYS A 580 46.51 8.73 20.19
C LYS A 580 46.53 9.65 21.41
N GLY A 581 45.58 9.51 22.32
CA GLY A 581 45.51 10.34 23.52
C GLY A 581 45.31 11.84 23.30
N CYS A 582 44.53 12.21 22.26
CA CYS A 582 44.32 13.62 21.87
C CYS A 582 43.35 14.39 22.77
N THR A 583 42.75 13.76 23.75
CA THR A 583 41.80 14.32 24.74
C THR A 583 40.46 14.85 24.16
N LYS A 584 40.25 14.87 22.86
CA LYS A 584 39.04 15.46 22.24
C LYS A 584 37.76 14.80 22.73
N CYS A 585 37.75 13.46 22.83
CA CYS A 585 36.58 12.71 23.31
C CYS A 585 36.26 13.00 24.78
N ALA A 586 37.28 13.12 25.64
CA ALA A 586 37.08 13.44 27.07
C ALA A 586 36.53 14.86 27.26
N ARG A 587 37.07 15.84 26.53
CA ARG A 587 36.60 17.25 26.61
C ARG A 587 35.17 17.42 26.11
N ASN A 588 34.76 16.63 25.12
CA ASN A 588 33.43 16.71 24.52
C ASN A 588 32.42 15.75 25.15
N CYS A 589 32.81 15.00 26.19
CA CYS A 589 31.90 14.08 26.85
C CYS A 589 30.95 14.83 27.81
N PRO A 590 29.63 14.92 27.52
CA PRO A 590 28.69 15.67 28.37
C PRO A 590 28.50 15.03 29.76
N ALA A 591 28.79 13.73 29.88
CA ALA A 591 28.68 12.99 31.13
C ALA A 591 30.01 12.87 31.91
N GLY A 592 31.10 13.40 31.39
CA GLY A 592 32.43 13.25 31.99
C GLY A 592 32.89 11.79 32.12
N ALA A 593 32.33 10.88 31.31
CA ALA A 593 32.58 9.44 31.39
C ALA A 593 33.91 8.99 30.78
N ILE A 594 34.70 9.91 30.20
CA ILE A 594 35.95 9.53 29.52
C ILE A 594 37.13 10.14 30.28
N THR A 595 38.04 9.26 30.70
CA THR A 595 39.24 9.65 31.43
C THR A 595 40.49 9.20 30.68
N GLY A 596 41.61 9.88 30.89
CA GLY A 596 42.90 9.61 30.27
C GLY A 596 43.83 10.80 30.30
N GLU A 597 45.10 10.56 30.06
CA GLU A 597 46.15 11.59 29.98
C GLU A 597 46.53 11.92 28.53
N LEU A 598 47.02 13.13 28.29
CA LEU A 598 47.53 13.54 26.99
C LEU A 598 48.62 12.55 26.48
N LYS A 599 48.50 12.14 25.21
CA LYS A 599 49.37 11.15 24.55
C LYS A 599 49.30 9.72 25.13
N LYS A 600 48.33 9.42 26.03
CA LYS A 600 48.05 8.06 26.50
C LYS A 600 46.64 7.64 26.07
N PRO A 601 46.38 6.33 25.90
CA PRO A 601 45.05 5.85 25.61
C PRO A 601 44.05 6.28 26.66
N HIS A 602 42.85 6.72 26.22
CA HIS A 602 41.74 7.07 27.10
C HIS A 602 40.87 5.86 27.39
N HIS A 603 40.08 5.93 28.47
CA HIS A 603 39.12 4.89 28.88
C HIS A 603 37.75 5.50 29.06
N ILE A 604 36.68 4.75 28.69
CA ILE A 604 35.28 5.11 28.93
C ILE A 604 34.79 4.34 30.18
N ASP A 605 34.32 5.07 31.15
CA ASP A 605 33.64 4.51 32.31
C ASP A 605 32.20 4.13 31.91
N PRO A 606 31.86 2.82 31.85
CA PRO A 606 30.55 2.38 31.38
C PRO A 606 29.39 2.79 32.30
N GLU A 607 29.66 3.01 33.59
CA GLU A 607 28.63 3.41 34.57
C GLU A 607 28.24 4.90 34.41
N LYS A 608 29.21 5.74 34.04
CA LYS A 608 28.97 7.19 33.78
C LYS A 608 28.54 7.46 32.37
N CYS A 609 28.75 6.53 31.43
CA CYS A 609 28.49 6.73 30.04
C CYS A 609 26.98 6.76 29.74
N ILE A 610 26.47 7.92 29.27
CA ILE A 610 25.08 8.08 28.82
C ILE A 610 24.84 7.55 27.41
N LYS A 611 25.83 6.88 26.79
CA LYS A 611 25.72 6.19 25.49
C LYS A 611 25.29 7.09 24.31
N CYS A 612 25.60 8.38 24.35
CA CYS A 612 25.18 9.37 23.34
C CYS A 612 25.92 9.27 21.98
N GLY A 613 27.05 8.55 21.90
CA GLY A 613 27.83 8.38 20.68
C GLY A 613 28.69 9.57 20.26
N ALA A 614 28.61 10.72 20.92
CA ALA A 614 29.35 11.93 20.54
C ALA A 614 30.88 11.73 20.48
N CYS A 615 31.41 10.88 21.36
CA CYS A 615 32.84 10.55 21.37
C CYS A 615 33.25 9.74 20.13
N LYS A 616 32.44 8.79 19.66
CA LYS A 616 32.68 8.00 18.45
C LYS A 616 32.66 8.89 17.21
N ALA A 617 31.59 9.70 17.07
CA ALA A 617 31.44 10.63 15.95
C ALA A 617 32.56 11.69 15.90
N GLY A 618 33.05 12.10 17.06
CA GLY A 618 34.10 13.11 17.18
C GLY A 618 35.54 12.61 17.12
N CYS A 619 35.78 11.29 17.10
CA CYS A 619 37.13 10.73 17.13
C CYS A 619 37.81 10.76 15.76
N PRO A 620 38.85 11.60 15.53
CA PRO A 620 39.49 11.70 14.22
C PRO A 620 40.33 10.47 13.83
N PHE A 621 40.59 9.59 14.80
CA PHE A 621 41.41 8.38 14.61
C PHE A 621 40.59 7.09 14.51
N GLY A 622 39.25 7.16 14.63
CA GLY A 622 38.40 5.98 14.62
C GLY A 622 38.66 5.00 15.78
N ALA A 623 39.26 5.50 16.88
CA ALA A 623 39.67 4.66 18.02
C ALA A 623 38.51 4.22 18.92
N ILE A 624 37.29 4.74 18.72
CA ILE A 624 36.14 4.43 19.57
C ILE A 624 35.19 3.52 18.79
N LYS A 625 35.01 2.32 19.31
CA LYS A 625 34.19 1.27 18.72
C LYS A 625 32.96 0.99 19.59
N GLU A 626 31.93 0.47 18.98
CA GLU A 626 30.80 -0.16 19.67
C GLU A 626 31.20 -1.59 20.02
N ALA A 627 30.92 -2.00 21.27
CA ALA A 627 31.24 -3.33 21.79
C ALA A 627 29.95 -4.04 22.27
#